data_e70be0764e462af7586fd419b6f27e24
#
_entry.id   e70be0764e462af7586fd419b6f27e24
#
_cell.length_a   1.000
_cell.length_b   1.000
_cell.length_c   1.000
_cell.angle_alpha   90.00
_cell.angle_beta   90.00
_cell.angle_gamma   90.00
#
_symmetry.space_group_name_H-M   'P 1'
#
loop_
_entity.id
_entity.type
_entity.pdbx_description
1 polymer ?
#
loop_
_entity_poly.entity_id
_entity_poly.type
_entity_poly.pdbx_seq_one_letter_code
_entity_poly.pdbx_strand_id
1 'polypeptide(L)'
;MSKPPSLWSDWHWNKHLQERSFWTIEPSTTDSWAWRRLLKLRDLALQFCKVSLGNGKSASFWFDSWSPLGQLITHIGPQGPRALRLRQDAVVADALQDSTWILPHPRSQQEVDLHSYLTTISLPLSPDIDDIYEWIAGDSPLRVFRSSTTWEILRPRQEEVDWHDVVWFKGAIPKHSFTMWVANYDILPTRSRLATWGMAITTDCPFCSRSIETRDHLFLRCEYSLDVWREVFIRCHPPVSTFTDWSELLSWIRAVGPAKLKLMRKLATQTVIFHLWKQRNNLIHNQISFPPASVFYFVDKEMRNIISARKHRNQFQSLMAS
;
A
#
# COMPACT_ATOMS: atom_id res chain seq x y z
N MET A 1 7.29 -24.49 -11.64
CA MET A 1 7.71 -23.34 -10.80
C MET A 1 9.11 -22.92 -11.20
N SER A 2 9.26 -21.86 -11.98
CA SER A 2 10.55 -21.44 -12.58
C SER A 2 11.35 -20.43 -11.75
N LYS A 3 11.09 -20.30 -10.44
CA LYS A 3 11.97 -19.59 -9.50
C LYS A 3 12.52 -20.60 -8.49
N PRO A 4 13.79 -20.47 -8.09
CA PRO A 4 14.26 -21.29 -6.97
C PRO A 4 13.30 -21.08 -5.81
N PRO A 5 12.77 -22.14 -5.22
CA PRO A 5 11.80 -22.06 -4.17
C PRO A 5 12.43 -21.25 -3.01
N SER A 6 11.68 -20.29 -2.46
CA SER A 6 12.15 -19.62 -1.25
C SER A 6 12.06 -20.62 -0.08
N LEU A 7 12.95 -20.51 0.90
CA LEU A 7 12.87 -21.32 2.12
C LEU A 7 11.48 -21.27 2.77
N TRP A 8 10.78 -20.14 2.63
CA TRP A 8 9.43 -19.97 3.12
C TRP A 8 8.40 -20.79 2.32
N SER A 9 8.48 -20.79 0.97
CA SER A 9 7.57 -21.57 0.13
C SER A 9 7.81 -23.07 0.31
N ASP A 10 9.08 -23.51 0.42
CA ASP A 10 9.43 -24.91 0.67
C ASP A 10 8.92 -25.41 2.01
N TRP A 11 9.07 -24.57 3.04
CA TRP A 11 8.55 -24.90 4.37
C TRP A 11 7.02 -25.05 4.37
N HIS A 12 6.28 -24.14 3.71
CA HIS A 12 4.83 -24.24 3.61
C HIS A 12 4.39 -25.43 2.76
N TRP A 13 5.12 -25.71 1.67
CA TRP A 13 4.87 -26.90 0.85
C TRP A 13 4.97 -28.16 1.68
N ASN A 14 6.08 -28.36 2.36
CA ASN A 14 6.33 -29.56 3.16
C ASN A 14 5.40 -29.68 4.37
N LYS A 15 5.02 -28.56 4.98
CA LYS A 15 4.19 -28.58 6.19
C LYS A 15 2.70 -28.67 5.91
N HIS A 16 2.20 -27.98 4.91
CA HIS A 16 0.77 -27.79 4.71
C HIS A 16 0.25 -28.39 3.40
N LEU A 17 1.01 -28.29 2.31
CA LEU A 17 0.55 -28.70 1.00
C LEU A 17 0.84 -30.16 0.74
N GLN A 18 2.08 -30.60 0.92
CA GLN A 18 2.53 -31.93 0.53
C GLN A 18 2.01 -32.29 -0.88
N GLU A 19 1.08 -33.24 -0.98
CA GLU A 19 0.42 -33.62 -2.24
C GLU A 19 -0.97 -32.97 -2.43
N ARG A 20 -1.38 -32.06 -1.53
CA ARG A 20 -2.69 -31.41 -1.60
C ARG A 20 -2.63 -30.11 -2.40
N SER A 21 -3.69 -29.81 -3.13
CA SER A 21 -3.82 -28.53 -3.81
C SER A 21 -4.00 -27.39 -2.81
N PHE A 22 -3.30 -26.28 -3.01
CA PHE A 22 -3.48 -25.06 -2.24
C PHE A 22 -4.95 -24.57 -2.24
N TRP A 23 -5.67 -24.86 -3.32
CA TRP A 23 -7.04 -24.41 -3.50
C TRP A 23 -8.07 -25.19 -2.66
N THR A 24 -7.73 -26.40 -2.23
CA THR A 24 -8.68 -27.33 -1.55
C THR A 24 -8.40 -27.49 -0.06
N ILE A 25 -7.26 -27.02 0.45
CA ILE A 25 -6.92 -27.16 1.86
C ILE A 25 -7.82 -26.31 2.73
N GLU A 26 -8.44 -26.93 3.73
CA GLU A 26 -9.17 -26.24 4.77
C GLU A 26 -8.26 -25.79 5.91
N PRO A 27 -8.51 -24.58 6.46
CA PRO A 27 -7.73 -24.07 7.58
C PRO A 27 -7.96 -24.90 8.85
N SER A 28 -6.87 -25.29 9.52
CA SER A 28 -6.90 -25.97 10.82
C SER A 28 -6.79 -24.99 11.98
N THR A 29 -7.27 -25.40 13.15
CA THR A 29 -7.11 -24.66 14.41
C THR A 29 -5.66 -24.52 14.84
N THR A 30 -4.81 -25.48 14.45
CA THR A 30 -3.36 -25.51 14.73
C THR A 30 -2.54 -24.68 13.76
N ASP A 31 -3.17 -24.16 12.69
CA ASP A 31 -2.46 -23.37 11.70
C ASP A 31 -2.05 -21.99 12.23
N SER A 32 -0.88 -21.53 11.77
CA SER A 32 -0.42 -20.19 12.08
C SER A 32 -1.40 -19.11 11.56
N TRP A 33 -1.40 -17.97 12.23
CA TRP A 33 -2.21 -16.82 11.78
C TRP A 33 -1.88 -16.41 10.32
N ALA A 34 -0.60 -16.42 9.96
CA ALA A 34 -0.15 -16.07 8.60
C ALA A 34 -0.69 -17.05 7.55
N TRP A 35 -0.65 -18.35 7.81
CA TRP A 35 -1.19 -19.37 6.91
C TRP A 35 -2.71 -19.23 6.73
N ARG A 36 -3.45 -19.08 7.83
CA ARG A 36 -4.92 -18.83 7.76
C ARG A 36 -5.27 -17.57 6.98
N ARG A 37 -4.45 -16.51 7.08
CA ARG A 37 -4.64 -15.29 6.29
C ARG A 37 -4.37 -15.53 4.81
N LEU A 38 -3.32 -16.29 4.48
CA LEU A 38 -3.02 -16.65 3.10
C LEU A 38 -4.16 -17.44 2.46
N LEU A 39 -4.72 -18.43 3.17
CA LEU A 39 -5.87 -19.18 2.68
C LEU A 39 -7.10 -18.31 2.40
N LYS A 40 -7.33 -17.27 3.19
CA LYS A 40 -8.42 -16.29 2.96
C LYS A 40 -8.22 -15.41 1.71
N LEU A 41 -7.01 -15.34 1.17
CA LEU A 41 -6.71 -14.58 -0.04
C LEU A 41 -6.88 -15.41 -1.32
N ARG A 42 -7.27 -16.68 -1.24
CA ARG A 42 -7.40 -17.58 -2.40
C ARG A 42 -8.33 -17.02 -3.48
N ASP A 43 -9.54 -16.64 -3.10
CA ASP A 43 -10.54 -16.13 -4.05
C ASP A 43 -10.05 -14.85 -4.76
N LEU A 44 -9.33 -14.02 -4.02
CA LEU A 44 -8.70 -12.84 -4.59
C LEU A 44 -7.54 -13.20 -5.53
N ALA A 45 -6.72 -14.18 -5.15
CA ALA A 45 -5.58 -14.63 -5.94
C ALA A 45 -6.02 -15.29 -7.27
N LEU A 46 -7.16 -15.98 -7.28
CA LEU A 46 -7.71 -16.63 -8.48
C LEU A 46 -7.91 -15.67 -9.66
N GLN A 47 -8.20 -14.40 -9.38
CA GLN A 47 -8.40 -13.39 -10.42
C GLN A 47 -7.11 -13.12 -11.21
N PHE A 48 -5.96 -13.37 -10.60
CA PHE A 48 -4.64 -13.06 -11.15
C PHE A 48 -3.85 -14.31 -11.56
N CYS A 49 -4.13 -15.45 -10.92
CA CYS A 49 -3.42 -16.70 -11.21
C CYS A 49 -3.92 -17.33 -12.51
N LYS A 50 -3.02 -17.53 -13.46
CA LYS A 50 -3.27 -18.26 -14.70
C LYS A 50 -2.19 -19.32 -14.89
N VAL A 51 -2.53 -20.36 -15.65
CA VAL A 51 -1.59 -21.41 -16.01
C VAL A 51 -1.52 -21.52 -17.52
N SER A 52 -0.33 -21.33 -18.06
CA SER A 52 -0.02 -21.64 -19.46
C SER A 52 0.41 -23.10 -19.54
N LEU A 53 -0.38 -23.92 -20.27
CA LEU A 53 -0.11 -25.36 -20.38
C LEU A 53 1.16 -25.61 -21.18
N GLY A 54 2.02 -26.46 -20.65
CA GLY A 54 3.14 -27.09 -21.33
C GLY A 54 2.84 -28.58 -21.54
N ASN A 55 3.30 -29.42 -20.59
CA ASN A 55 3.08 -30.87 -20.63
C ASN A 55 1.82 -31.33 -19.88
N GLY A 56 1.12 -30.44 -19.17
CA GLY A 56 -0.09 -30.73 -18.41
C GLY A 56 0.12 -31.59 -17.16
N LYS A 57 1.37 -31.84 -16.74
CA LYS A 57 1.66 -32.76 -15.62
C LYS A 57 1.60 -32.10 -14.25
N SER A 58 1.65 -30.77 -14.19
CA SER A 58 1.59 -30.02 -12.94
C SER A 58 0.31 -29.21 -12.78
N ALA A 59 -0.35 -28.84 -13.86
CA ALA A 59 -1.58 -28.08 -13.84
C ALA A 59 -2.77 -28.95 -13.40
N SER A 60 -3.41 -28.57 -12.27
CA SER A 60 -4.64 -29.24 -11.82
C SER A 60 -5.75 -29.04 -12.82
N PHE A 61 -6.39 -30.13 -13.28
CA PHE A 61 -7.49 -30.06 -14.23
C PHE A 61 -8.68 -29.24 -13.65
N TRP A 62 -8.97 -29.41 -12.38
CA TRP A 62 -10.14 -28.84 -11.74
C TRP A 62 -9.93 -27.48 -11.10
N PHE A 63 -8.75 -27.27 -10.49
CA PHE A 63 -8.55 -26.14 -9.57
C PHE A 63 -7.65 -25.04 -10.12
N ASP A 64 -6.90 -25.29 -11.19
CA ASP A 64 -6.07 -24.26 -11.81
C ASP A 64 -6.80 -23.58 -12.97
N SER A 65 -6.50 -22.28 -13.18
CA SER A 65 -7.07 -21.50 -14.28
C SER A 65 -6.20 -21.62 -15.54
N TRP A 66 -6.19 -22.81 -16.14
CA TRP A 66 -5.50 -23.11 -17.39
C TRP A 66 -6.34 -22.88 -18.64
N SER A 67 -7.64 -22.60 -18.47
CA SER A 67 -8.59 -22.27 -19.52
C SER A 67 -9.21 -20.89 -19.30
N PRO A 68 -9.81 -20.25 -20.32
CA PRO A 68 -10.55 -19.01 -20.18
C PRO A 68 -11.83 -19.17 -19.31
N LEU A 69 -12.28 -20.40 -19.11
CA LEU A 69 -13.42 -20.73 -18.25
C LEU A 69 -13.09 -20.61 -16.75
N GLY A 70 -11.84 -20.36 -16.39
CA GLY A 70 -11.37 -20.32 -15.01
C GLY A 70 -11.19 -21.71 -14.41
N GLN A 71 -11.48 -21.86 -13.11
CA GLN A 71 -11.45 -23.15 -12.43
C GLN A 71 -12.63 -24.02 -12.91
N LEU A 72 -12.35 -25.19 -13.49
CA LEU A 72 -13.40 -26.08 -14.00
C LEU A 72 -14.31 -26.62 -12.92
N ILE A 73 -13.81 -26.79 -11.70
CA ILE A 73 -14.67 -27.20 -10.56
C ILE A 73 -15.74 -26.15 -10.24
N THR A 74 -15.46 -24.88 -10.47
CA THR A 74 -16.43 -23.79 -10.28
C THR A 74 -17.36 -23.65 -11.49
N HIS A 75 -16.83 -23.81 -12.71
CA HIS A 75 -17.59 -23.68 -13.95
C HIS A 75 -18.58 -24.82 -14.16
N ILE A 76 -18.13 -26.08 -14.01
CA ILE A 76 -18.97 -27.29 -14.19
C ILE A 76 -19.74 -27.63 -12.91
N GLY A 77 -19.17 -27.30 -11.76
CA GLY A 77 -19.73 -27.59 -10.46
C GLY A 77 -19.08 -28.79 -9.76
N PRO A 78 -19.48 -29.06 -8.51
CA PRO A 78 -18.84 -30.09 -7.66
C PRO A 78 -19.08 -31.53 -8.16
N GLN A 79 -20.05 -31.77 -9.05
CA GLN A 79 -20.28 -33.05 -9.69
C GLN A 79 -19.41 -33.27 -10.93
N GLY A 80 -18.65 -32.26 -11.36
CA GLY A 80 -17.78 -32.33 -12.52
C GLY A 80 -16.84 -33.54 -12.55
N PRO A 81 -16.13 -33.87 -11.47
CA PRO A 81 -15.22 -35.03 -11.41
C PRO A 81 -15.94 -36.34 -11.73
N ARG A 82 -17.17 -36.51 -11.25
CA ARG A 82 -18.01 -37.68 -11.55
C ARG A 82 -18.54 -37.63 -12.99
N ALA A 83 -18.99 -36.46 -13.44
CA ALA A 83 -19.57 -36.30 -14.78
C ALA A 83 -18.54 -36.57 -15.88
N LEU A 84 -17.30 -36.01 -15.72
CA LEU A 84 -16.23 -36.20 -16.69
C LEU A 84 -15.35 -37.44 -16.42
N ARG A 85 -15.69 -38.25 -15.41
CA ARG A 85 -14.96 -39.45 -15.02
C ARG A 85 -13.47 -39.21 -14.75
N LEU A 86 -13.13 -38.00 -14.28
CA LEU A 86 -11.78 -37.63 -13.87
C LEU A 86 -11.72 -37.47 -12.35
N ARG A 87 -10.64 -37.90 -11.75
CA ARG A 87 -10.43 -37.76 -10.31
C ARG A 87 -10.36 -36.29 -9.94
N GLN A 88 -10.73 -35.97 -8.72
CA GLN A 88 -10.68 -34.58 -8.21
C GLN A 88 -9.26 -34.02 -8.14
N ASP A 89 -8.26 -34.88 -7.93
CA ASP A 89 -6.84 -34.57 -7.91
C ASP A 89 -6.16 -34.67 -9.30
N ALA A 90 -6.92 -34.96 -10.37
CA ALA A 90 -6.38 -35.10 -11.71
C ALA A 90 -5.65 -33.84 -12.20
N VAL A 91 -4.57 -34.06 -12.91
CA VAL A 91 -3.88 -33.03 -13.70
C VAL A 91 -4.39 -33.02 -15.14
N VAL A 92 -4.08 -32.00 -15.92
CA VAL A 92 -4.55 -31.87 -17.30
C VAL A 92 -4.09 -33.05 -18.16
N ALA A 93 -2.88 -33.56 -17.95
CA ALA A 93 -2.36 -34.73 -18.65
C ALA A 93 -3.20 -36.00 -18.41
N ASP A 94 -3.88 -36.12 -17.27
CA ASP A 94 -4.74 -37.28 -16.98
C ASP A 94 -6.04 -37.31 -17.84
N ALA A 95 -6.38 -36.19 -18.44
CA ALA A 95 -7.50 -36.07 -19.37
C ALA A 95 -7.12 -36.42 -20.82
N LEU A 96 -5.88 -36.83 -21.06
CA LEU A 96 -5.34 -37.16 -22.37
C LEU A 96 -4.95 -38.62 -22.46
N GLN A 97 -5.22 -39.25 -23.60
CA GLN A 97 -4.71 -40.56 -23.99
C GLN A 97 -4.37 -40.51 -25.47
N ASP A 98 -3.17 -41.00 -25.86
CA ASP A 98 -2.73 -41.05 -27.25
C ASP A 98 -2.95 -39.73 -28.02
N SER A 99 -2.63 -38.59 -27.34
CA SER A 99 -2.83 -37.25 -27.89
C SER A 99 -4.27 -36.89 -28.20
N THR A 100 -5.23 -37.49 -27.50
CA THR A 100 -6.66 -37.17 -27.62
C THR A 100 -7.29 -36.94 -26.24
N TRP A 101 -8.30 -36.07 -26.18
CA TRP A 101 -9.06 -35.85 -24.96
C TRP A 101 -10.00 -37.04 -24.72
N ILE A 102 -9.90 -37.66 -23.54
CA ILE A 102 -10.70 -38.84 -23.15
C ILE A 102 -11.97 -38.50 -22.36
N LEU A 103 -12.49 -37.28 -22.51
CA LEU A 103 -13.66 -36.83 -21.79
C LEU A 103 -14.96 -37.41 -22.38
N PRO A 104 -15.96 -37.77 -21.57
CA PRO A 104 -17.28 -38.22 -22.03
C PRO A 104 -17.97 -37.14 -22.87
N HIS A 105 -18.94 -37.54 -23.68
CA HIS A 105 -19.78 -36.61 -24.42
C HIS A 105 -20.46 -35.61 -23.47
N PRO A 106 -20.46 -34.30 -23.82
CA PRO A 106 -21.03 -33.25 -22.98
C PRO A 106 -22.55 -33.43 -22.80
N ARG A 107 -23.00 -33.19 -21.57
CA ARG A 107 -24.40 -33.30 -21.17
C ARG A 107 -24.99 -31.99 -20.62
N SER A 108 -24.16 -31.00 -20.44
CA SER A 108 -24.54 -29.65 -19.98
C SER A 108 -23.88 -28.58 -20.85
N GLN A 109 -24.40 -27.36 -20.80
CA GLN A 109 -23.80 -26.24 -21.54
C GLN A 109 -22.37 -25.98 -21.10
N GLN A 110 -22.09 -26.10 -19.81
CA GLN A 110 -20.75 -25.90 -19.25
C GLN A 110 -19.75 -26.94 -19.78
N GLU A 111 -20.20 -28.20 -19.95
CA GLU A 111 -19.37 -29.23 -20.55
C GLU A 111 -19.17 -28.98 -22.06
N VAL A 112 -20.19 -28.48 -22.77
CA VAL A 112 -20.06 -28.05 -24.18
C VAL A 112 -19.03 -26.92 -24.31
N ASP A 113 -19.07 -25.93 -23.43
CA ASP A 113 -18.11 -24.82 -23.43
C ASP A 113 -16.68 -25.32 -23.22
N LEU A 114 -16.50 -26.29 -22.32
CA LEU A 114 -15.20 -26.95 -22.13
C LEU A 114 -14.74 -27.67 -23.38
N HIS A 115 -15.60 -28.53 -23.98
CA HIS A 115 -15.26 -29.27 -25.18
C HIS A 115 -14.93 -28.32 -26.35
N SER A 116 -15.68 -27.23 -26.50
CA SER A 116 -15.38 -26.20 -27.51
C SER A 116 -13.99 -25.59 -27.29
N TYR A 117 -13.63 -25.26 -26.06
CA TYR A 117 -12.29 -24.73 -25.75
C TYR A 117 -11.19 -25.77 -26.03
N LEU A 118 -11.42 -27.04 -25.67
CA LEU A 118 -10.45 -28.11 -25.88
C LEU A 118 -10.09 -28.31 -27.35
N THR A 119 -11.00 -28.02 -28.28
CA THR A 119 -10.70 -28.07 -29.73
C THR A 119 -9.70 -27.01 -30.17
N THR A 120 -9.50 -25.95 -29.39
CA THR A 120 -8.52 -24.88 -29.68
C THR A 120 -7.10 -25.20 -29.21
N ILE A 121 -6.95 -26.24 -28.38
CA ILE A 121 -5.65 -26.66 -27.85
C ILE A 121 -4.96 -27.59 -28.85
N SER A 122 -3.77 -27.18 -29.28
CA SER A 122 -2.95 -28.03 -30.15
C SER A 122 -2.41 -29.24 -29.40
N LEU A 123 -2.67 -30.43 -29.93
CA LEU A 123 -2.15 -31.70 -29.41
C LEU A 123 -1.12 -32.30 -30.37
N PRO A 124 -0.13 -33.07 -29.89
CA PRO A 124 0.15 -33.38 -28.47
C PRO A 124 0.64 -32.17 -27.69
N LEU A 125 0.43 -32.17 -26.37
CA LEU A 125 1.08 -31.23 -25.46
C LEU A 125 2.60 -31.41 -25.55
N SER A 126 3.33 -30.32 -25.37
CA SER A 126 4.80 -30.34 -25.46
C SER A 126 5.42 -31.07 -24.27
N PRO A 127 5.98 -32.29 -24.44
CA PRO A 127 6.44 -33.12 -23.33
C PRO A 127 7.60 -32.50 -22.54
N ASP A 128 8.41 -31.67 -23.21
CA ASP A 128 9.63 -31.06 -22.67
C ASP A 128 9.41 -29.67 -22.09
N ILE A 129 8.20 -29.15 -22.18
CA ILE A 129 7.85 -27.82 -21.66
C ILE A 129 6.96 -28.01 -20.43
N ASP A 130 7.44 -27.54 -19.27
CA ASP A 130 6.63 -27.55 -18.05
C ASP A 130 5.50 -26.52 -18.10
N ASP A 131 4.43 -26.77 -17.34
CA ASP A 131 3.35 -25.83 -17.14
C ASP A 131 3.86 -24.59 -16.40
N ILE A 132 3.47 -23.39 -16.84
CA ILE A 132 3.95 -22.13 -16.29
C ILE A 132 2.83 -21.44 -15.53
N TYR A 133 3.05 -21.23 -14.23
CA TYR A 133 2.16 -20.44 -13.40
C TYR A 133 2.49 -18.96 -13.52
N GLU A 134 1.51 -18.17 -13.89
CA GLU A 134 1.65 -16.75 -14.19
C GLU A 134 0.77 -15.92 -13.27
N TRP A 135 1.27 -14.72 -12.94
CA TRP A 135 0.48 -13.71 -12.24
C TRP A 135 0.15 -12.59 -13.21
N ILE A 136 -1.11 -12.51 -13.64
CA ILE A 136 -1.57 -11.53 -14.62
C ILE A 136 -2.29 -10.41 -13.89
N ALA A 137 -1.66 -9.25 -13.82
CA ALA A 137 -2.20 -8.05 -13.18
C ALA A 137 -2.30 -6.93 -14.21
N GLY A 138 -3.51 -6.68 -14.72
CA GLY A 138 -3.79 -5.72 -15.81
C GLY A 138 -3.04 -6.07 -17.09
N ASP A 139 -2.75 -5.05 -17.91
CA ASP A 139 -2.04 -5.19 -19.19
C ASP A 139 -0.51 -5.30 -19.01
N SER A 140 -0.04 -5.66 -17.84
CA SER A 140 1.40 -5.78 -17.59
C SER A 140 1.99 -6.92 -18.42
N PRO A 141 3.05 -6.67 -19.21
CA PRO A 141 3.74 -7.71 -19.98
C PRO A 141 4.52 -8.68 -19.05
N LEU A 142 4.65 -8.33 -17.78
CA LEU A 142 5.36 -9.13 -16.80
C LEU A 142 4.38 -10.07 -16.10
N ARG A 143 4.50 -11.35 -16.40
CA ARG A 143 3.66 -12.43 -15.87
C ARG A 143 4.16 -12.93 -14.48
N VAL A 144 4.69 -12.02 -13.68
CA VAL A 144 5.25 -12.29 -12.35
C VAL A 144 4.56 -11.41 -11.32
N PHE A 145 4.32 -11.95 -10.13
CA PHE A 145 3.75 -11.20 -9.02
C PHE A 145 4.56 -9.94 -8.69
N ARG A 146 3.86 -8.81 -8.71
CA ARG A 146 4.34 -7.52 -8.22
C ARG A 146 3.29 -6.91 -7.30
N SER A 147 3.64 -6.72 -6.05
CA SER A 147 2.73 -6.16 -5.05
C SER A 147 2.21 -4.77 -5.44
N SER A 148 3.07 -3.92 -6.02
CA SER A 148 2.67 -2.57 -6.47
C SER A 148 1.59 -2.62 -7.55
N THR A 149 1.78 -3.43 -8.61
CA THR A 149 0.81 -3.54 -9.71
C THR A 149 -0.49 -4.17 -9.25
N THR A 150 -0.40 -5.23 -8.44
CA THR A 150 -1.58 -5.90 -7.88
C THR A 150 -2.37 -4.97 -6.98
N TRP A 151 -1.67 -4.18 -6.13
CA TRP A 151 -2.30 -3.19 -5.26
C TRP A 151 -3.01 -2.09 -6.06
N GLU A 152 -2.41 -1.59 -7.14
CA GLU A 152 -3.03 -0.57 -7.99
C GLU A 152 -4.34 -1.04 -8.63
N ILE A 153 -4.48 -2.34 -8.91
CA ILE A 153 -5.72 -2.92 -9.44
C ILE A 153 -6.76 -3.12 -8.35
N LEU A 154 -6.33 -3.60 -7.18
CA LEU A 154 -7.24 -3.97 -6.10
C LEU A 154 -7.73 -2.78 -5.29
N ARG A 155 -6.93 -1.74 -5.16
CA ARG A 155 -7.34 -0.60 -4.33
C ARG A 155 -8.49 0.18 -4.97
N PRO A 156 -9.53 0.52 -4.22
CA PRO A 156 -10.52 1.47 -4.70
C PRO A 156 -9.82 2.82 -4.94
N ARG A 157 -9.89 3.34 -6.15
CA ARG A 157 -9.35 4.65 -6.47
C ARG A 157 -10.27 5.70 -5.88
N GLN A 158 -9.69 6.60 -5.11
CA GLN A 158 -10.32 7.81 -4.60
C GLN A 158 -9.76 8.99 -5.39
N GLU A 159 -10.52 10.07 -5.42
CA GLU A 159 -10.00 11.34 -5.97
C GLU A 159 -8.74 11.76 -5.21
N GLU A 160 -7.78 12.29 -5.95
CA GLU A 160 -6.55 12.78 -5.36
C GLU A 160 -6.83 14.05 -4.57
N VAL A 161 -6.45 14.05 -3.30
CA VAL A 161 -6.63 15.23 -2.45
C VAL A 161 -5.72 16.36 -2.93
N ASP A 162 -6.24 17.57 -2.95
CA ASP A 162 -5.57 18.76 -3.49
C ASP A 162 -4.23 19.09 -2.78
N TRP A 163 -4.06 18.68 -1.52
CA TRP A 163 -2.87 18.93 -0.72
C TRP A 163 -1.84 17.79 -0.77
N HIS A 164 -2.03 16.78 -1.59
CA HIS A 164 -1.16 15.60 -1.64
C HIS A 164 0.32 15.96 -1.92
N ASP A 165 0.56 16.92 -2.80
CA ASP A 165 1.89 17.36 -3.22
C ASP A 165 2.66 18.10 -2.11
N VAL A 166 1.97 18.61 -1.10
CA VAL A 166 2.56 19.28 0.07
C VAL A 166 2.99 18.26 1.12
N VAL A 167 2.33 17.11 1.16
CA VAL A 167 2.61 16.02 2.11
C VAL A 167 3.62 15.03 1.54
N TRP A 168 3.37 14.55 0.31
CA TRP A 168 4.14 13.48 -0.31
C TRP A 168 4.96 14.02 -1.48
N PHE A 169 6.24 14.25 -1.26
CA PHE A 169 7.16 14.72 -2.29
C PHE A 169 8.53 14.06 -2.15
N LYS A 170 9.30 14.07 -3.25
CA LYS A 170 10.64 13.46 -3.27
C LYS A 170 11.54 14.13 -2.25
N GLY A 171 11.97 13.36 -1.27
CA GLY A 171 12.86 13.83 -0.22
C GLY A 171 12.13 14.32 1.03
N ALA A 172 10.82 14.15 1.16
CA ALA A 172 10.12 14.35 2.43
C ALA A 172 10.63 13.35 3.50
N ILE A 173 10.54 13.76 4.76
CA ILE A 173 10.87 12.90 5.89
C ILE A 173 9.61 12.14 6.31
N PRO A 174 9.63 10.79 6.33
CA PRO A 174 8.41 10.00 6.55
C PRO A 174 7.63 10.40 7.81
N LYS A 175 8.29 10.60 8.95
CA LYS A 175 7.64 11.01 10.21
C LYS A 175 6.98 12.39 10.12
N HIS A 176 7.61 13.34 9.41
CA HIS A 176 7.06 14.68 9.20
C HIS A 176 5.88 14.65 8.22
N SER A 177 6.04 13.93 7.12
CA SER A 177 4.95 13.72 6.16
C SER A 177 3.73 13.08 6.80
N PHE A 178 3.93 12.08 7.67
CA PHE A 178 2.84 11.46 8.39
C PHE A 178 2.11 12.47 9.30
N THR A 179 2.85 13.25 10.08
CA THR A 179 2.26 14.29 10.95
C THR A 179 1.50 15.33 10.11
N MET A 180 2.10 15.78 9.00
CA MET A 180 1.47 16.73 8.09
C MET A 180 0.21 16.14 7.43
N TRP A 181 0.24 14.87 7.06
CA TRP A 181 -0.92 14.14 6.52
C TRP A 181 -2.09 14.12 7.51
N VAL A 182 -1.83 13.74 8.77
CA VAL A 182 -2.84 13.72 9.83
C VAL A 182 -3.35 15.14 10.13
N ALA A 183 -2.47 16.15 10.08
CA ALA A 183 -2.85 17.57 10.27
C ALA A 183 -3.73 18.09 9.11
N ASN A 184 -3.45 17.69 7.86
CA ASN A 184 -4.30 18.07 6.71
C ASN A 184 -5.72 17.50 6.80
N TYR A 185 -5.88 16.28 7.30
CA TYR A 185 -7.21 15.72 7.59
C TYR A 185 -7.88 16.31 8.82
N ASP A 186 -7.19 17.17 9.57
CA ASP A 186 -7.65 17.73 10.85
C ASP A 186 -8.09 16.64 11.85
N ILE A 187 -7.35 15.52 11.90
CA ILE A 187 -7.63 14.37 12.78
C ILE A 187 -6.60 14.21 13.91
N LEU A 188 -5.69 15.17 14.09
CA LEU A 188 -4.83 15.19 15.26
C LEU A 188 -5.67 15.29 16.54
N PRO A 189 -5.35 14.52 17.60
CA PRO A 189 -6.09 14.54 18.86
C PRO A 189 -5.80 15.82 19.67
N THR A 190 -6.24 16.97 19.14
CA THR A 190 -6.30 18.24 19.87
C THR A 190 -7.34 18.15 21.00
N ARG A 191 -7.24 18.98 22.02
CA ARG A 191 -8.21 18.98 23.13
C ARG A 191 -9.63 19.27 22.67
N SER A 192 -9.81 20.21 21.71
CA SER A 192 -11.13 20.44 21.12
C SER A 192 -11.69 19.17 20.46
N ARG A 193 -10.87 18.44 19.73
CA ARG A 193 -11.29 17.20 19.06
C ARG A 193 -11.55 16.06 20.05
N LEU A 194 -10.72 15.91 21.06
CA LEU A 194 -10.94 14.92 22.14
C LEU A 194 -12.25 15.20 22.89
N ALA A 195 -12.58 16.47 23.12
CA ALA A 195 -13.87 16.87 23.70
C ALA A 195 -15.05 16.48 22.81
N THR A 196 -14.93 16.63 21.45
CA THR A 196 -15.99 16.18 20.54
C THR A 196 -16.17 14.66 20.54
N TRP A 197 -15.16 13.89 20.95
CA TRP A 197 -15.25 12.42 21.13
C TRP A 197 -15.84 12.03 22.50
N GLY A 198 -16.29 13.00 23.29
CA GLY A 198 -16.95 12.79 24.58
C GLY A 198 -15.98 12.70 25.77
N MET A 199 -14.71 13.05 25.59
CA MET A 199 -13.75 13.07 26.69
C MET A 199 -13.98 14.31 27.57
N ALA A 200 -14.10 14.12 28.90
CA ALA A 200 -14.23 15.21 29.89
C ALA A 200 -12.88 15.88 30.15
N ILE A 201 -12.42 16.74 29.23
CA ILE A 201 -11.15 17.48 29.33
C ILE A 201 -11.34 18.97 29.05
N THR A 202 -10.43 19.79 29.54
CA THR A 202 -10.39 21.23 29.15
C THR A 202 -10.04 21.35 27.69
N THR A 203 -10.68 22.27 26.98
CA THR A 203 -10.39 22.52 25.55
C THR A 203 -9.29 23.54 25.32
N ASP A 204 -8.77 24.16 26.38
CA ASP A 204 -7.77 25.22 26.29
C ASP A 204 -6.45 24.75 25.69
N CYS A 205 -5.84 25.60 24.89
CA CYS A 205 -4.54 25.33 24.30
C CYS A 205 -3.46 25.13 25.39
N PRO A 206 -2.72 24.03 25.39
CA PRO A 206 -1.72 23.74 26.42
C PRO A 206 -0.52 24.72 26.39
N PHE A 207 -0.31 25.44 25.26
CA PHE A 207 0.77 26.41 25.14
C PHE A 207 0.42 27.78 25.75
N CYS A 208 -0.75 28.30 25.47
CA CYS A 208 -1.11 29.66 25.91
C CYS A 208 -2.21 29.70 26.97
N SER A 209 -2.99 28.62 27.17
CA SER A 209 -4.13 28.52 28.10
C SER A 209 -5.22 29.59 27.95
N ARG A 210 -5.24 30.30 26.79
CA ARG A 210 -6.16 31.43 26.53
C ARG A 210 -7.20 31.13 25.47
N SER A 211 -6.97 30.20 24.61
CA SER A 211 -7.81 29.89 23.44
C SER A 211 -8.04 28.40 23.31
N ILE A 212 -9.10 28.02 22.64
CA ILE A 212 -9.40 26.61 22.34
C ILE A 212 -8.29 26.00 21.47
N GLU A 213 -7.83 24.81 21.83
CA GLU A 213 -6.84 24.06 21.06
C GLU A 213 -7.48 23.45 19.82
N THR A 214 -7.64 24.25 18.77
CA THR A 214 -7.91 23.75 17.41
C THR A 214 -6.60 23.54 16.66
N ARG A 215 -6.63 22.84 15.51
CA ARG A 215 -5.46 22.70 14.63
C ARG A 215 -4.88 24.08 14.27
N ASP A 216 -5.71 24.97 13.75
CA ASP A 216 -5.27 26.28 13.27
C ASP A 216 -4.77 27.17 14.40
N HIS A 217 -5.41 27.13 15.57
CA HIS A 217 -4.86 27.82 16.72
C HIS A 217 -3.49 27.27 17.14
N LEU A 218 -3.40 25.95 17.36
CA LEU A 218 -2.20 25.29 17.86
C LEU A 218 -0.98 25.55 16.97
N PHE A 219 -1.14 25.45 15.66
CA PHE A 219 -0.03 25.53 14.73
C PHE A 219 0.22 26.92 14.14
N LEU A 220 -0.81 27.78 14.02
CA LEU A 220 -0.70 29.01 13.24
C LEU A 220 -0.99 30.27 14.04
N ARG A 221 -1.88 30.23 15.08
CA ARG A 221 -2.35 31.43 15.78
C ARG A 221 -1.89 31.55 17.22
N CYS A 222 -1.43 30.43 17.83
CA CYS A 222 -0.93 30.48 19.20
C CYS A 222 0.34 31.33 19.28
N GLU A 223 0.43 32.24 20.25
CA GLU A 223 1.62 33.10 20.45
C GLU A 223 2.93 32.27 20.48
N TYR A 224 2.89 31.14 21.20
CA TYR A 224 4.01 30.22 21.25
C TYR A 224 4.45 29.74 19.84
N SER A 225 3.51 29.34 19.01
CA SER A 225 3.79 28.86 17.65
C SER A 225 4.19 29.98 16.71
N LEU A 226 3.59 31.16 16.87
CA LEU A 226 3.99 32.37 16.13
C LEU A 226 5.44 32.75 16.36
N ASP A 227 5.95 32.61 17.60
CA ASP A 227 7.38 32.86 17.88
C ASP A 227 8.29 31.89 17.11
N VAL A 228 7.91 30.63 17.01
CA VAL A 228 8.66 29.66 16.19
C VAL A 228 8.57 30.00 14.69
N TRP A 229 7.37 30.41 14.20
CA TRP A 229 7.19 30.80 12.81
C TRP A 229 7.95 32.07 12.42
N ARG A 230 8.06 33.07 13.30
CA ARG A 230 8.83 34.29 13.04
C ARG A 230 10.27 33.98 12.62
N GLU A 231 10.92 33.06 13.30
CA GLU A 231 12.29 32.63 12.98
C GLU A 231 12.37 31.91 11.62
N VAL A 232 11.33 31.15 11.26
CA VAL A 232 11.24 30.49 9.94
C VAL A 232 10.98 31.51 8.84
N PHE A 233 10.14 32.51 9.11
CA PHE A 233 9.80 33.58 8.17
C PHE A 233 11.00 34.43 7.77
N ILE A 234 11.90 34.72 8.71
CA ILE A 234 13.16 35.40 8.42
C ILE A 234 13.93 34.69 7.30
N ARG A 235 13.87 33.37 7.24
CA ARG A 235 14.58 32.51 6.27
C ARG A 235 13.81 32.19 5.01
N CYS A 236 12.48 32.15 5.07
CA CYS A 236 11.61 31.73 3.97
C CYS A 236 10.86 32.88 3.29
N HIS A 237 10.94 34.10 3.85
CA HIS A 237 10.37 35.34 3.31
C HIS A 237 8.93 35.17 2.77
N PRO A 238 7.93 34.84 3.62
CA PRO A 238 6.55 34.81 3.18
C PRO A 238 6.04 36.24 2.89
N PRO A 239 5.04 36.40 2.04
CA PRO A 239 4.44 37.69 1.74
C PRO A 239 3.63 38.27 2.92
N VAL A 240 3.30 37.44 3.91
CA VAL A 240 2.53 37.75 5.10
C VAL A 240 3.35 37.43 6.36
N SER A 241 3.10 38.18 7.42
CA SER A 241 3.80 38.01 8.71
C SER A 241 3.23 36.85 9.54
N THR A 242 2.02 36.40 9.26
CA THR A 242 1.33 35.32 9.97
C THR A 242 0.33 34.64 9.04
N PHE A 243 0.01 33.38 9.33
CA PHE A 243 -1.07 32.65 8.66
C PHE A 243 -2.31 32.66 9.56
N THR A 244 -3.47 32.96 8.99
CA THR A 244 -4.74 32.98 9.72
C THR A 244 -5.43 31.63 9.74
N ASP A 245 -5.25 30.83 8.72
CA ASP A 245 -5.84 29.49 8.60
C ASP A 245 -4.95 28.52 7.80
N TRP A 246 -5.40 27.27 7.77
CA TRP A 246 -4.66 26.20 7.12
C TRP A 246 -4.58 26.34 5.60
N SER A 247 -5.60 26.91 4.97
CA SER A 247 -5.63 27.09 3.51
C SER A 247 -4.60 28.14 3.06
N GLU A 248 -4.42 29.19 3.86
CA GLU A 248 -3.40 30.22 3.62
C GLU A 248 -1.98 29.62 3.73
N LEU A 249 -1.74 28.77 4.73
CA LEU A 249 -0.48 28.02 4.84
C LEU A 249 -0.23 27.18 3.59
N LEU A 250 -1.21 26.39 3.13
CA LEU A 250 -1.08 25.55 1.94
C LEU A 250 -0.84 26.40 0.68
N SER A 251 -1.51 27.52 0.54
CA SER A 251 -1.33 28.47 -0.56
C SER A 251 0.11 29.00 -0.59
N TRP A 252 0.66 29.42 0.56
CA TRP A 252 2.02 29.88 0.66
C TRP A 252 3.06 28.79 0.30
N ILE A 253 2.85 27.56 0.76
CA ILE A 253 3.76 26.45 0.44
C ILE A 253 3.84 26.23 -1.07
N ARG A 254 2.70 26.38 -1.77
CA ARG A 254 2.57 26.20 -3.23
C ARG A 254 2.92 27.46 -4.02
N ALA A 255 3.07 28.60 -3.39
CA ALA A 255 3.31 29.86 -4.07
C ALA A 255 4.44 29.76 -5.10
N VAL A 256 4.27 30.45 -6.22
CA VAL A 256 5.22 30.46 -7.34
C VAL A 256 6.62 30.88 -6.86
N GLY A 257 7.64 30.23 -7.37
CA GLY A 257 9.02 30.52 -7.00
C GLY A 257 10.01 29.47 -7.49
N PRO A 258 11.30 29.67 -7.27
CA PRO A 258 12.34 28.71 -7.60
C PRO A 258 12.09 27.34 -6.95
N ALA A 259 12.44 26.27 -7.64
CA ALA A 259 12.24 24.89 -7.14
C ALA A 259 12.85 24.65 -5.75
N LYS A 260 14.00 25.25 -5.50
CA LYS A 260 14.67 25.20 -4.18
C LYS A 260 13.85 25.84 -3.08
N LEU A 261 13.29 27.02 -3.31
CA LEU A 261 12.44 27.73 -2.35
C LEU A 261 11.15 26.94 -2.07
N LYS A 262 10.51 26.40 -3.12
CA LYS A 262 9.34 25.54 -2.96
C LYS A 262 9.64 24.32 -2.08
N LEU A 263 10.76 23.64 -2.33
CA LEU A 263 11.19 22.50 -1.52
C LEU A 263 11.51 22.91 -0.08
N MET A 264 12.16 24.05 0.12
CA MET A 264 12.48 24.57 1.45
C MET A 264 11.20 24.90 2.24
N ARG A 265 10.21 25.56 1.63
CA ARG A 265 8.92 25.82 2.25
C ARG A 265 8.20 24.53 2.69
N LYS A 266 8.16 23.50 1.81
CA LYS A 266 7.57 22.19 2.13
C LYS A 266 8.28 21.53 3.32
N LEU A 267 9.60 21.48 3.30
CA LEU A 267 10.40 20.86 4.37
C LEU A 267 10.28 21.63 5.68
N ALA A 268 10.42 22.96 5.64
CA ALA A 268 10.32 23.81 6.82
C ALA A 268 8.95 23.67 7.49
N THR A 269 7.87 23.76 6.71
CA THR A 269 6.50 23.60 7.23
C THR A 269 6.32 22.25 7.90
N GLN A 270 6.67 21.16 7.22
CA GLN A 270 6.51 19.83 7.80
C GLN A 270 7.34 19.66 9.08
N THR A 271 8.54 20.22 9.12
CA THR A 271 9.40 20.16 10.29
C THR A 271 8.83 21.00 11.45
N VAL A 272 8.31 22.20 11.19
CA VAL A 272 7.65 23.04 12.22
C VAL A 272 6.44 22.34 12.80
N ILE A 273 5.52 21.86 11.95
CA ILE A 273 4.30 21.15 12.39
C ILE A 273 4.67 19.93 13.24
N PHE A 274 5.67 19.15 12.82
CA PHE A 274 6.15 18.00 13.59
C PHE A 274 6.71 18.39 14.96
N HIS A 275 7.56 19.41 15.03
CA HIS A 275 8.18 19.81 16.30
C HIS A 275 7.19 20.50 17.25
N LEU A 276 6.26 21.30 16.74
CA LEU A 276 5.16 21.86 17.55
C LEU A 276 4.28 20.76 18.12
N TRP A 277 3.90 19.78 17.29
CA TRP A 277 3.10 18.64 17.75
C TRP A 277 3.86 17.80 18.80
N LYS A 278 5.15 17.56 18.57
CA LYS A 278 6.02 16.87 19.53
C LYS A 278 6.10 17.61 20.86
N GLN A 279 6.30 18.94 20.81
CA GLN A 279 6.37 19.78 22.00
C GLN A 279 5.04 19.81 22.76
N ARG A 280 3.91 19.92 22.05
CA ARG A 280 2.58 19.83 22.63
C ARG A 280 2.40 18.50 23.39
N ASN A 281 2.81 17.39 22.80
CA ASN A 281 2.72 16.09 23.45
C ASN A 281 3.68 15.94 24.63
N ASN A 282 4.89 16.49 24.54
CA ASN A 282 5.80 16.53 25.67
C ASN A 282 5.23 17.32 26.85
N LEU A 283 4.58 18.44 26.58
CA LEU A 283 3.96 19.25 27.63
C LEU A 283 2.80 18.49 28.32
N ILE A 284 1.96 17.82 27.55
CA ILE A 284 0.78 17.13 28.10
C ILE A 284 1.16 15.83 28.83
N HIS A 285 2.02 15.02 28.23
CA HIS A 285 2.29 13.66 28.74
C HIS A 285 3.49 13.59 29.65
N ASN A 286 4.49 14.44 29.44
CA ASN A 286 5.75 14.41 30.17
C ASN A 286 5.96 15.64 31.05
N GLN A 287 5.06 16.64 30.98
CA GLN A 287 5.17 17.92 31.69
C GLN A 287 6.46 18.68 31.34
N ILE A 288 7.04 18.43 30.16
CA ILE A 288 8.26 19.08 29.68
C ILE A 288 7.87 20.24 28.78
N SER A 289 8.21 21.46 29.21
CA SER A 289 8.01 22.68 28.43
C SER A 289 9.35 23.24 27.99
N PHE A 290 9.56 23.34 26.68
CA PHE A 290 10.67 24.08 26.09
C PHE A 290 10.18 25.46 25.61
N PRO A 291 10.98 26.53 25.72
CA PRO A 291 10.65 27.82 25.13
C PRO A 291 10.64 27.73 23.60
N PRO A 292 9.90 28.64 22.89
CA PRO A 292 9.82 28.65 21.42
C PRO A 292 11.19 28.65 20.73
N ALA A 293 12.16 29.39 21.27
CA ALA A 293 13.53 29.42 20.76
C ALA A 293 14.22 28.03 20.74
N SER A 294 13.96 27.19 21.76
CA SER A 294 14.51 25.84 21.80
C SER A 294 13.84 24.94 20.77
N VAL A 295 12.52 25.10 20.58
CA VAL A 295 11.81 24.35 19.53
C VAL A 295 12.33 24.76 18.16
N PHE A 296 12.53 26.06 17.94
CA PHE A 296 13.13 26.54 16.69
C PHE A 296 14.55 25.99 16.49
N TYR A 297 15.38 25.94 17.53
CA TYR A 297 16.71 25.31 17.44
C TYR A 297 16.62 23.86 16.92
N PHE A 298 15.66 23.08 17.38
CA PHE A 298 15.46 21.72 16.86
C PHE A 298 15.03 21.72 15.40
N VAL A 299 14.12 22.63 15.00
CA VAL A 299 13.72 22.82 13.61
C VAL A 299 14.92 23.16 12.72
N ASP A 300 15.70 24.15 13.11
CA ASP A 300 16.88 24.62 12.35
C ASP A 300 17.94 23.51 12.23
N LYS A 301 18.25 22.83 13.34
CA LYS A 301 19.18 21.69 13.35
C LYS A 301 18.73 20.57 12.41
N GLU A 302 17.43 20.20 12.44
CA GLU A 302 16.91 19.14 11.58
C GLU A 302 16.93 19.60 10.11
N MET A 303 16.55 20.83 9.81
CA MET A 303 16.65 21.40 8.47
C MET A 303 18.08 21.43 7.92
N ARG A 304 19.07 21.84 8.74
CA ARG A 304 20.49 21.78 8.35
C ARG A 304 20.95 20.35 8.05
N ASN A 305 20.55 19.39 8.86
CA ASN A 305 20.87 17.98 8.64
C ASN A 305 20.27 17.46 7.33
N ILE A 306 19.00 17.82 7.05
CA ILE A 306 18.31 17.46 5.80
C ILE A 306 19.04 18.04 4.58
N ILE A 307 19.43 19.30 4.66
CA ILE A 307 20.16 20.00 3.58
C ILE A 307 21.55 19.40 3.40
N SER A 308 22.30 19.18 4.49
CA SER A 308 23.66 18.62 4.46
C SER A 308 23.68 17.19 3.91
N ALA A 309 22.75 16.32 4.33
CA ALA A 309 22.62 14.97 3.80
C ALA A 309 22.35 14.92 2.29
N ARG A 310 21.88 16.02 1.72
CA ARG A 310 21.56 16.17 0.29
C ARG A 310 22.62 16.93 -0.49
N LYS A 311 23.62 17.51 0.17
CA LYS A 311 24.69 18.32 -0.43
C LYS A 311 25.47 17.56 -1.52
N HIS A 312 25.59 16.25 -1.39
CA HIS A 312 26.19 15.39 -2.42
C HIS A 312 25.31 15.12 -3.65
N ARG A 313 24.05 15.57 -3.63
CA ARG A 313 23.17 15.58 -4.81
C ARG A 313 23.10 17.02 -5.30
N ASN A 314 23.62 17.32 -6.48
CA ASN A 314 23.83 18.64 -7.14
C ASN A 314 22.70 19.71 -7.01
N GLN A 315 21.61 19.42 -6.33
CA GLN A 315 20.45 20.29 -6.18
C GLN A 315 20.52 21.27 -4.99
N PHE A 316 21.48 21.12 -4.04
CA PHE A 316 21.48 21.86 -2.79
C PHE A 316 22.76 22.67 -2.49
N GLN A 317 23.74 22.68 -3.36
CA GLN A 317 25.01 23.36 -3.11
C GLN A 317 24.91 24.90 -2.87
N SER A 318 23.83 25.53 -3.35
CA SER A 318 23.66 26.99 -3.23
C SER A 318 22.77 27.45 -2.06
N LEU A 319 22.16 26.56 -1.28
CA LEU A 319 21.33 26.93 -0.12
C LEU A 319 22.14 27.24 1.15
N MET A 320 23.44 26.92 1.16
CA MET A 320 24.33 27.17 2.29
C MET A 320 25.17 28.47 2.15
N ALA A 321 25.00 29.20 1.06
CA ALA A 321 25.78 30.43 0.76
C ALA A 321 24.99 31.72 1.01
N SER A 322 23.85 31.65 1.71
CA SER A 322 23.05 32.82 2.13
C SER A 322 22.89 32.88 3.64
#